data_642a2bb56f1121b06ade605f2e8b6265
#
_entry.id   642a2bb56f1121b06ade605f2e8b6265
#
_cell.length_a   1.000
_cell.length_b   1.000
_cell.length_c   1.000
_cell.angle_alpha   90.00
_cell.angle_beta   90.00
_cell.angle_gamma   90.00
#
_symmetry.space_group_name_H-M   'P 1'
#
loop_
_entity.id
_entity.type
_entity.pdbx_description
1 polymer ?
#
loop_
_entity_poly.entity_id
_entity_poly.type
_entity_poly.pdbx_seq_one_letter_code
_entity_poly.pdbx_strand_id
1 'polypeptide(L)'
;MVSEKMPYEYLNTPCVLLDLDLLDANIREMTDCASDAGVQLRPHTKVHQSAWVAKRQLEAGACGIEVGIIEQAEAMAHQGLHDIVVGHPFVGEHKLATLKRIASNPRNQVWLVADMVEHALGYAAVARGVGRELPVLLKIDTGGIRRYGVPPGEPAVKVATELTRIQGIHLAGVYGHEHGAENTEEGLSSKAFEDATILCDTARAIRSAGVAIDHVSVGASPTFRWTCRFIKEGKFPEITEIHPGNCVIGDIGYMMNGGNRRESCAVTVLTSVMSVSHDAYAVLDAGIKTFGADSLIATRDAPNFFWEGMPSYGSVQGRSDLWLGRLNAEGSCIYYRGSGGRLSLGERLEIVPNNATLVINIHEKLYGVRGGIVEQMIDVTGRGVGS
;
A
#
# COMPACT_ATOMS: atom_id res chain seq x y z
N MET A 1 -23.58 -2.51 -13.39
CA MET A 1 -23.50 -3.48 -14.50
C MET A 1 -22.90 -2.75 -15.69
N VAL A 2 -21.66 -3.09 -16.08
CA VAL A 2 -21.11 -2.65 -17.38
C VAL A 2 -21.82 -3.49 -18.41
N SER A 3 -22.75 -2.90 -19.15
CA SER A 3 -23.65 -3.65 -20.04
C SER A 3 -23.02 -4.00 -21.40
N GLU A 4 -21.87 -3.46 -21.75
CA GLU A 4 -21.14 -3.82 -22.97
C GLU A 4 -19.65 -3.64 -22.75
N LYS A 5 -18.85 -4.66 -23.13
CA LYS A 5 -17.39 -4.57 -23.23
C LYS A 5 -17.06 -3.50 -24.25
N MET A 6 -16.42 -2.42 -23.83
CA MET A 6 -16.04 -1.32 -24.72
C MET A 6 -14.53 -1.13 -24.75
N PRO A 7 -13.95 -0.77 -25.88
CA PRO A 7 -12.57 -0.35 -25.93
C PRO A 7 -12.32 0.84 -25.00
N TYR A 8 -11.23 0.78 -24.22
CA TYR A 8 -10.92 1.82 -23.22
C TYR A 8 -10.64 3.19 -23.86
N GLU A 9 -10.30 3.20 -25.14
CA GLU A 9 -10.12 4.43 -25.92
C GLU A 9 -11.40 5.28 -26.04
N TYR A 10 -12.57 4.72 -25.73
CA TYR A 10 -13.83 5.48 -25.70
C TYR A 10 -14.19 6.01 -24.31
N LEU A 11 -13.39 5.73 -23.29
CA LEU A 11 -13.62 6.30 -21.97
C LEU A 11 -13.45 7.83 -21.99
N ASN A 12 -14.22 8.52 -21.19
CA ASN A 12 -13.97 9.95 -20.95
C ASN A 12 -12.66 10.13 -20.18
N THR A 13 -11.90 11.16 -20.55
CA THR A 13 -10.69 11.57 -19.86
C THR A 13 -10.92 12.80 -18.98
N PRO A 14 -10.15 12.97 -17.90
CA PRO A 14 -9.18 12.02 -17.40
C PRO A 14 -9.85 10.87 -16.63
N CYS A 15 -9.26 9.68 -16.67
CA CYS A 15 -9.71 8.54 -15.85
C CYS A 15 -8.51 7.64 -15.47
N VAL A 16 -8.73 6.76 -14.50
CA VAL A 16 -7.71 5.83 -14.02
C VAL A 16 -7.97 4.45 -14.59
N LEU A 17 -6.97 3.91 -15.29
CA LEU A 17 -6.98 2.55 -15.81
C LEU A 17 -6.25 1.63 -14.84
N LEU A 18 -6.74 0.40 -14.72
CA LEU A 18 -6.09 -0.70 -14.02
C LEU A 18 -5.92 -1.85 -15.01
N ASP A 19 -4.69 -2.13 -15.40
CA ASP A 19 -4.34 -3.28 -16.21
C ASP A 19 -4.56 -4.56 -15.41
N LEU A 20 -5.52 -5.37 -15.83
CA LEU A 20 -5.93 -6.59 -15.11
C LEU A 20 -4.94 -7.74 -15.30
N ASP A 21 -4.19 -7.77 -16.39
CA ASP A 21 -3.16 -8.79 -16.60
C ASP A 21 -1.96 -8.54 -15.69
N LEU A 22 -1.54 -7.27 -15.57
CA LEU A 22 -0.48 -6.86 -14.64
C LEU A 22 -0.93 -7.01 -13.18
N LEU A 23 -2.16 -6.64 -12.85
CA LEU A 23 -2.72 -6.86 -11.51
C LEU A 23 -2.66 -8.33 -11.12
N ASP A 24 -3.15 -9.22 -12.01
CA ASP A 24 -3.17 -10.66 -11.76
C ASP A 24 -1.76 -11.25 -11.64
N ALA A 25 -0.81 -10.77 -12.43
CA ALA A 25 0.59 -11.18 -12.35
C ALA A 25 1.23 -10.73 -11.03
N ASN A 26 0.99 -9.49 -10.61
CA ASN A 26 1.51 -8.94 -9.35
C ASN A 26 0.92 -9.67 -8.12
N ILE A 27 -0.39 -9.95 -8.12
CA ILE A 27 -1.04 -10.74 -7.06
C ILE A 27 -0.41 -12.14 -6.98
N ARG A 28 -0.21 -12.80 -8.12
CA ARG A 28 0.41 -14.13 -8.17
C ARG A 28 1.81 -14.11 -7.62
N GLU A 29 2.65 -13.14 -8.01
CA GLU A 29 4.00 -13.01 -7.48
C GLU A 29 4.03 -12.89 -5.96
N MET A 30 3.16 -12.06 -5.37
CA MET A 30 3.05 -11.90 -3.92
C MET A 30 2.68 -13.23 -3.23
N THR A 31 1.70 -13.93 -3.81
CA THR A 31 1.18 -15.19 -3.27
C THR A 31 2.23 -16.30 -3.37
N ASP A 32 2.88 -16.42 -4.52
CA ASP A 32 3.91 -17.43 -4.75
C ASP A 32 5.11 -17.20 -3.82
N CYS A 33 5.56 -15.95 -3.63
CA CYS A 33 6.62 -15.62 -2.69
C CYS A 33 6.29 -16.06 -1.25
N ALA A 34 5.08 -15.77 -0.77
CA ALA A 34 4.65 -16.14 0.58
C ALA A 34 4.51 -17.66 0.73
N SER A 35 3.85 -18.30 -0.23
CA SER A 35 3.63 -19.75 -0.25
C SER A 35 4.95 -20.52 -0.29
N ASP A 36 5.87 -20.11 -1.14
CA ASP A 36 7.20 -20.69 -1.27
C ASP A 36 8.04 -20.58 0.00
N ALA A 37 7.85 -19.48 0.74
CA ALA A 37 8.48 -19.26 2.04
C ALA A 37 7.77 -19.95 3.20
N GLY A 38 6.55 -20.49 2.99
CA GLY A 38 5.75 -21.13 4.03
C GLY A 38 5.18 -20.15 5.05
N VAL A 39 4.95 -18.89 4.66
CA VAL A 39 4.37 -17.84 5.52
C VAL A 39 3.04 -17.35 4.96
N GLN A 40 2.24 -16.72 5.81
CA GLN A 40 0.98 -16.10 5.39
C GLN A 40 1.22 -14.78 4.65
N LEU A 41 0.36 -14.49 3.68
CA LEU A 41 0.31 -13.20 2.99
C LEU A 41 -0.91 -12.43 3.48
N ARG A 42 -0.69 -11.21 4.00
CA ARG A 42 -1.73 -10.25 4.36
C ARG A 42 -1.52 -8.94 3.63
N PRO A 43 -2.01 -8.74 2.41
CA PRO A 43 -1.73 -7.57 1.61
C PRO A 43 -2.21 -6.28 2.29
N HIS A 44 -1.37 -5.23 2.26
CA HIS A 44 -1.79 -3.91 2.72
C HIS A 44 -2.57 -3.18 1.62
N THR A 45 -3.87 -2.99 1.83
CA THR A 45 -4.81 -2.49 0.83
C THR A 45 -4.81 -0.96 0.65
N LYS A 46 -4.01 -0.22 1.42
CA LYS A 46 -3.97 1.26 1.37
C LYS A 46 -3.70 1.83 -0.02
N VAL A 47 -2.98 1.10 -0.88
CA VAL A 47 -2.62 1.57 -2.21
C VAL A 47 -3.83 1.60 -3.15
N HIS A 48 -4.67 0.58 -3.11
CA HIS A 48 -5.81 0.46 -4.03
C HIS A 48 -7.16 0.77 -3.38
N GLN A 49 -7.28 0.66 -2.07
CA GLN A 49 -8.48 0.95 -1.27
C GLN A 49 -9.78 0.33 -1.83
N SER A 50 -9.67 -0.74 -2.62
CA SER A 50 -10.77 -1.40 -3.30
C SER A 50 -11.06 -2.77 -2.72
N ALA A 51 -12.31 -3.00 -2.30
CA ALA A 51 -12.74 -4.32 -1.85
C ALA A 51 -12.72 -5.34 -2.99
N TRP A 52 -12.91 -4.92 -4.23
CA TRP A 52 -12.83 -5.80 -5.38
C TRP A 52 -11.41 -6.37 -5.58
N VAL A 53 -10.38 -5.50 -5.51
CA VAL A 53 -8.98 -5.95 -5.59
C VAL A 53 -8.63 -6.83 -4.39
N ALA A 54 -9.04 -6.44 -3.18
CA ALA A 54 -8.79 -7.21 -1.97
C ALA A 54 -9.39 -8.63 -2.04
N LYS A 55 -10.60 -8.79 -2.58
CA LYS A 55 -11.21 -10.11 -2.79
C LYS A 55 -10.40 -10.98 -3.74
N ARG A 56 -9.85 -10.42 -4.83
CA ARG A 56 -8.96 -11.15 -5.74
C ARG A 56 -7.67 -11.61 -5.04
N GLN A 57 -7.13 -10.79 -4.14
CA GLN A 57 -5.98 -11.20 -3.32
C GLN A 57 -6.33 -12.35 -2.36
N LEU A 58 -7.51 -12.32 -1.75
CA LEU A 58 -8.01 -13.43 -0.91
C LEU A 58 -8.25 -14.70 -1.74
N GLU A 59 -8.87 -14.58 -2.91
CA GLU A 59 -9.08 -15.68 -3.85
C GLU A 59 -7.76 -16.32 -4.32
N ALA A 60 -6.70 -15.53 -4.39
CA ALA A 60 -5.35 -15.99 -4.72
C ALA A 60 -4.60 -16.63 -3.54
N GLY A 61 -5.13 -16.59 -2.30
CA GLY A 61 -4.56 -17.26 -1.14
C GLY A 61 -4.08 -16.34 -0.02
N ALA A 62 -4.36 -15.04 -0.05
CA ALA A 62 -4.10 -14.18 1.09
C ALA A 62 -4.96 -14.59 2.29
N CYS A 63 -4.40 -14.54 3.51
CA CYS A 63 -5.09 -14.97 4.74
C CYS A 63 -6.10 -13.95 5.27
N GLY A 64 -5.99 -12.70 4.85
CA GLY A 64 -6.79 -11.55 5.24
C GLY A 64 -6.24 -10.31 4.56
N ILE A 65 -6.59 -9.14 5.06
CA ILE A 65 -6.10 -7.86 4.55
C ILE A 65 -5.51 -7.00 5.66
N GLU A 66 -4.65 -6.06 5.29
CA GLU A 66 -4.26 -4.97 6.15
C GLU A 66 -4.80 -3.65 5.60
N VAL A 67 -5.23 -2.77 6.50
CA VAL A 67 -5.64 -1.39 6.20
C VAL A 67 -4.80 -0.41 7.02
N GLY A 68 -4.70 0.85 6.58
CA GLY A 68 -3.97 1.86 7.34
C GLY A 68 -4.71 2.33 8.60
N ILE A 69 -6.00 2.60 8.49
CA ILE A 69 -6.82 3.24 9.53
C ILE A 69 -8.12 2.49 9.76
N ILE A 70 -8.71 2.70 10.95
CA ILE A 70 -9.91 1.97 11.39
C ILE A 70 -11.15 2.24 10.52
N GLU A 71 -11.25 3.42 9.93
CA GLU A 71 -12.34 3.81 9.04
C GLU A 71 -12.29 2.98 7.72
N GLN A 72 -11.10 2.71 7.22
CA GLN A 72 -10.92 1.79 6.08
C GLN A 72 -11.32 0.36 6.46
N ALA A 73 -11.01 -0.08 7.70
CA ALA A 73 -11.45 -1.39 8.18
C ALA A 73 -12.97 -1.52 8.19
N GLU A 74 -13.69 -0.48 8.62
CA GLU A 74 -15.16 -0.47 8.59
C GLU A 74 -15.69 -0.56 7.16
N ALA A 75 -15.14 0.24 6.25
CA ALA A 75 -15.54 0.20 4.83
C ALA A 75 -15.31 -1.17 4.20
N MET A 76 -14.18 -1.81 4.47
CA MET A 76 -13.85 -3.15 3.97
C MET A 76 -14.73 -4.24 4.62
N ALA A 77 -14.99 -4.15 5.92
CA ALA A 77 -15.87 -5.08 6.63
C ALA A 77 -17.31 -5.06 6.09
N HIS A 78 -17.84 -3.88 5.73
CA HIS A 78 -19.13 -3.73 5.07
C HIS A 78 -19.19 -4.42 3.68
N GLN A 79 -18.05 -4.63 3.05
CA GLN A 79 -17.94 -5.35 1.78
C GLN A 79 -17.71 -6.86 1.95
N GLY A 80 -17.77 -7.37 3.20
CA GLY A 80 -17.61 -8.78 3.51
C GLY A 80 -16.16 -9.24 3.64
N LEU A 81 -15.23 -8.34 3.85
CA LEU A 81 -13.84 -8.66 4.22
C LEU A 81 -13.76 -8.72 5.74
N HIS A 82 -13.47 -9.89 6.30
CA HIS A 82 -13.70 -10.15 7.72
C HIS A 82 -12.44 -10.31 8.56
N ASP A 83 -11.31 -10.64 7.96
CA ASP A 83 -10.01 -10.75 8.65
C ASP A 83 -9.15 -9.55 8.29
N ILE A 84 -9.04 -8.59 9.22
CA ILE A 84 -8.48 -7.26 8.96
C ILE A 84 -7.48 -6.86 10.04
N VAL A 85 -6.24 -6.55 9.66
CA VAL A 85 -5.27 -5.85 10.49
C VAL A 85 -5.40 -4.35 10.27
N VAL A 86 -5.48 -3.57 11.36
CA VAL A 86 -5.37 -2.11 11.33
C VAL A 86 -3.93 -1.72 11.67
N GLY A 87 -3.14 -1.41 10.64
CA GLY A 87 -1.67 -1.27 10.74
C GLY A 87 -1.18 -0.01 11.46
N HIS A 88 -2.06 0.95 11.78
CA HIS A 88 -1.72 2.12 12.60
C HIS A 88 -2.48 2.09 13.92
N PRO A 89 -1.82 2.38 15.04
CA PRO A 89 -2.51 2.61 16.30
C PRO A 89 -3.40 3.84 16.21
N PHE A 90 -4.46 3.86 17.00
CA PHE A 90 -5.40 4.97 17.03
C PHE A 90 -5.96 5.22 18.42
N VAL A 91 -6.42 6.46 18.64
CA VAL A 91 -7.05 6.93 19.87
C VAL A 91 -8.27 7.78 19.54
N GLY A 92 -9.06 8.07 20.55
CA GLY A 92 -10.22 8.96 20.46
C GLY A 92 -11.55 8.20 20.34
N GLU A 93 -12.60 8.81 20.89
CA GLU A 93 -13.91 8.18 21.05
C GLU A 93 -14.54 7.76 19.71
N HIS A 94 -14.41 8.58 18.67
CA HIS A 94 -14.97 8.26 17.36
C HIS A 94 -14.35 7.00 16.76
N LYS A 95 -13.03 6.87 16.83
CA LYS A 95 -12.32 5.69 16.30
C LYS A 95 -12.60 4.45 17.13
N LEU A 96 -12.68 4.58 18.44
CA LEU A 96 -13.09 3.48 19.33
C LEU A 96 -14.55 3.08 19.12
N ALA A 97 -15.45 4.03 18.82
CA ALA A 97 -16.81 3.71 18.43
C ALA A 97 -16.89 2.96 17.09
N THR A 98 -16.04 3.32 16.13
CA THR A 98 -15.87 2.57 14.86
C THR A 98 -15.39 1.16 15.13
N LEU A 99 -14.35 0.98 15.94
CA LEU A 99 -13.88 -0.35 16.36
C LEU A 99 -15.02 -1.16 16.99
N LYS A 100 -15.82 -0.55 17.87
CA LYS A 100 -16.96 -1.23 18.50
C LYS A 100 -17.97 -1.71 17.45
N ARG A 101 -18.32 -0.91 16.45
CA ARG A 101 -19.23 -1.32 15.36
C ARG A 101 -18.69 -2.52 14.59
N ILE A 102 -17.42 -2.49 14.19
CA ILE A 102 -16.78 -3.60 13.48
C ILE A 102 -16.75 -4.84 14.35
N ALA A 103 -16.27 -4.70 15.60
CA ALA A 103 -16.07 -5.81 16.54
C ALA A 103 -17.39 -6.42 17.04
N SER A 104 -18.51 -5.70 16.96
CA SER A 104 -19.84 -6.23 17.31
C SER A 104 -20.33 -7.30 16.34
N ASN A 105 -19.81 -7.37 15.12
CA ASN A 105 -20.08 -8.47 14.21
C ASN A 105 -19.12 -9.63 14.51
N PRO A 106 -19.61 -10.79 14.99
CA PRO A 106 -18.74 -11.91 15.38
C PRO A 106 -17.95 -12.53 14.23
N ARG A 107 -18.35 -12.29 12.98
CA ARG A 107 -17.59 -12.73 11.79
C ARG A 107 -16.33 -11.91 11.56
N ASN A 108 -16.29 -10.66 12.05
CA ASN A 108 -15.14 -9.78 11.84
C ASN A 108 -14.03 -10.12 12.85
N GLN A 109 -12.87 -10.53 12.35
CA GLN A 109 -11.65 -10.62 13.12
C GLN A 109 -10.82 -9.38 12.84
N VAL A 110 -10.72 -8.51 13.84
CA VAL A 110 -9.99 -7.24 13.72
C VAL A 110 -8.77 -7.31 14.61
N TRP A 111 -7.61 -7.29 14.00
CA TRP A 111 -6.31 -7.24 14.65
C TRP A 111 -5.88 -5.78 14.80
N LEU A 112 -5.41 -5.41 15.96
CA LEU A 112 -5.09 -4.03 16.30
C LEU A 112 -3.59 -3.89 16.53
N VAL A 113 -3.02 -2.81 16.07
CA VAL A 113 -1.62 -2.48 16.33
C VAL A 113 -1.53 -1.50 17.49
N ALA A 114 -0.62 -1.72 18.42
CA ALA A 114 -0.33 -0.82 19.53
C ALA A 114 1.18 -0.67 19.72
N ASP A 115 1.64 0.52 20.10
CA ASP A 115 3.01 0.81 20.50
C ASP A 115 3.10 1.47 21.89
N MET A 116 1.93 1.61 22.55
CA MET A 116 1.79 2.15 23.91
C MET A 116 0.66 1.40 24.64
N VAL A 117 0.77 1.35 25.96
CA VAL A 117 -0.25 0.76 26.83
C VAL A 117 -1.59 1.47 26.70
N GLU A 118 -1.58 2.77 26.50
CA GLU A 118 -2.78 3.61 26.35
C GLU A 118 -3.62 3.22 25.15
N HIS A 119 -3.00 2.81 24.02
CA HIS A 119 -3.74 2.26 22.87
C HIS A 119 -4.51 1.01 23.29
N ALA A 120 -3.82 0.07 23.92
CA ALA A 120 -4.39 -1.20 24.36
C ALA A 120 -5.51 -1.04 25.39
N LEU A 121 -5.41 -0.06 26.30
CA LEU A 121 -6.46 0.26 27.26
C LEU A 121 -7.76 0.72 26.56
N GLY A 122 -7.63 1.55 25.51
CA GLY A 122 -8.75 1.94 24.67
C GLY A 122 -9.40 0.74 23.96
N TYR A 123 -8.61 -0.13 23.37
CA TYR A 123 -9.09 -1.35 22.71
C TYR A 123 -9.76 -2.32 23.68
N ALA A 124 -9.18 -2.49 24.86
CA ALA A 124 -9.73 -3.34 25.93
C ALA A 124 -11.09 -2.84 26.43
N ALA A 125 -11.30 -1.53 26.48
CA ALA A 125 -12.61 -0.98 26.85
C ALA A 125 -13.68 -1.36 25.82
N VAL A 126 -13.33 -1.32 24.52
CA VAL A 126 -14.23 -1.77 23.44
C VAL A 126 -14.46 -3.29 23.54
N ALA A 127 -13.40 -4.08 23.71
CA ALA A 127 -13.46 -5.53 23.82
C ALA A 127 -14.43 -6.00 24.93
N ARG A 128 -14.33 -5.41 26.12
CA ARG A 128 -15.28 -5.64 27.23
C ARG A 128 -16.71 -5.29 26.85
N GLY A 129 -16.89 -4.18 26.13
CA GLY A 129 -18.22 -3.73 25.68
C GLY A 129 -18.87 -4.62 24.62
N VAL A 130 -18.08 -5.40 23.87
CA VAL A 130 -18.58 -6.34 22.86
C VAL A 130 -18.52 -7.81 23.35
N GLY A 131 -17.96 -8.06 24.53
CA GLY A 131 -17.93 -9.38 25.17
C GLY A 131 -16.95 -10.37 24.53
N ARG A 132 -15.87 -9.92 23.89
CA ARG A 132 -14.84 -10.78 23.31
C ARG A 132 -13.46 -10.14 23.37
N GLU A 133 -12.41 -10.94 23.42
CA GLU A 133 -11.05 -10.44 23.32
C GLU A 133 -10.71 -10.00 21.90
N LEU A 134 -9.87 -8.95 21.81
CA LEU A 134 -9.35 -8.45 20.55
C LEU A 134 -7.84 -8.73 20.45
N PRO A 135 -7.37 -9.29 19.33
CA PRO A 135 -5.94 -9.53 19.12
C PRO A 135 -5.20 -8.19 18.90
N VAL A 136 -4.06 -8.07 19.58
CA VAL A 136 -3.17 -6.90 19.49
C VAL A 136 -1.79 -7.35 19.06
N LEU A 137 -1.20 -6.65 18.11
CA LEU A 137 0.18 -6.77 17.68
C LEU A 137 0.99 -5.60 18.25
N LEU A 138 2.08 -5.89 18.93
CA LEU A 138 3.00 -4.87 19.42
C LEU A 138 3.85 -4.37 18.25
N LYS A 139 3.72 -3.08 17.94
CA LYS A 139 4.53 -2.47 16.90
C LYS A 139 5.94 -2.19 17.39
N ILE A 140 6.91 -2.69 16.62
CA ILE A 140 8.34 -2.51 16.89
C ILE A 140 8.90 -1.48 15.93
N ASP A 141 9.72 -0.56 16.45
CA ASP A 141 10.51 0.36 15.64
C ASP A 141 11.70 -0.39 15.03
N THR A 142 11.65 -0.60 13.72
CA THR A 142 12.74 -1.22 12.95
C THR A 142 13.70 -0.19 12.35
N GLY A 143 13.59 1.08 12.78
CA GLY A 143 14.39 2.17 12.24
C GLY A 143 13.81 2.80 10.97
N GLY A 144 14.64 3.56 10.24
CA GLY A 144 14.23 4.25 9.02
C GLY A 144 13.60 5.62 9.25
N ILE A 145 12.84 6.09 8.25
CA ILE A 145 12.32 7.48 8.23
C ILE A 145 11.10 7.66 9.15
N ARG A 146 10.27 6.63 9.27
CA ARG A 146 9.05 6.65 10.09
C ARG A 146 9.29 5.93 11.42
N ARG A 147 9.95 6.61 12.33
CA ARG A 147 10.32 6.08 13.65
C ARG A 147 9.14 6.18 14.61
N TYR A 148 8.20 5.26 14.53
CA TYR A 148 7.21 5.05 15.58
C TYR A 148 6.99 3.55 15.77
N GLY A 149 6.76 3.17 17.02
CA GLY A 149 6.79 1.81 17.51
C GLY A 149 7.65 1.76 18.77
N VAL A 150 7.58 0.67 19.48
CA VAL A 150 8.42 0.46 20.67
C VAL A 150 9.84 0.11 20.22
N PRO A 151 10.88 0.72 20.81
CA PRO A 151 12.26 0.29 20.55
C PRO A 151 12.43 -1.20 20.84
N PRO A 152 13.22 -1.93 20.01
CA PRO A 152 13.45 -3.37 20.21
C PRO A 152 14.19 -3.65 21.53
N GLY A 153 14.19 -4.92 21.95
CA GLY A 153 14.88 -5.38 23.17
C GLY A 153 14.07 -5.13 24.44
N GLU A 154 14.72 -4.66 25.51
CA GLU A 154 14.10 -4.50 26.85
C GLU A 154 12.84 -3.61 26.86
N PRO A 155 12.78 -2.47 26.15
CA PRO A 155 11.56 -1.67 26.08
C PRO A 155 10.36 -2.45 25.51
N ALA A 156 10.58 -3.24 24.46
CA ALA A 156 9.53 -4.07 23.86
C ALA A 156 9.06 -5.18 24.80
N VAL A 157 9.98 -5.84 25.51
CA VAL A 157 9.65 -6.85 26.51
C VAL A 157 8.82 -6.25 27.65
N LYS A 158 9.18 -5.06 28.12
CA LYS A 158 8.43 -4.35 29.17
C LYS A 158 6.99 -4.06 28.73
N VAL A 159 6.81 -3.43 27.57
CA VAL A 159 5.48 -3.11 27.05
C VAL A 159 4.68 -4.39 26.79
N ALA A 160 5.28 -5.41 26.17
CA ALA A 160 4.62 -6.70 25.95
C ALA A 160 4.10 -7.31 27.27
N THR A 161 4.92 -7.30 28.33
CA THR A 161 4.53 -7.79 29.66
C THR A 161 3.38 -6.97 30.27
N GLU A 162 3.37 -5.67 30.07
CA GLU A 162 2.27 -4.80 30.54
C GLU A 162 0.97 -5.10 29.77
N LEU A 163 1.05 -5.31 28.45
CA LEU A 163 -0.11 -5.65 27.64
C LEU A 163 -0.79 -6.94 28.03
N THR A 164 -0.04 -7.97 28.47
CA THR A 164 -0.64 -9.25 28.93
C THR A 164 -1.49 -9.13 30.19
N ARG A 165 -1.36 -8.03 30.94
CA ARG A 165 -2.15 -7.77 32.15
C ARG A 165 -3.47 -7.08 31.87
N ILE A 166 -3.71 -6.67 30.64
CA ILE A 166 -4.89 -5.90 30.25
C ILE A 166 -6.00 -6.86 29.82
N GLN A 167 -7.06 -6.96 30.62
CA GLN A 167 -8.21 -7.80 30.31
C GLN A 167 -9.01 -7.25 29.11
N GLY A 168 -9.38 -8.14 28.19
CA GLY A 168 -10.15 -7.84 27.00
C GLY A 168 -9.30 -7.73 25.72
N ILE A 169 -7.97 -7.79 25.84
CA ILE A 169 -7.09 -7.95 24.69
C ILE A 169 -6.22 -9.19 24.84
N HIS A 170 -5.79 -9.70 23.70
CA HIS A 170 -4.80 -10.77 23.60
C HIS A 170 -3.58 -10.24 22.83
N LEU A 171 -2.41 -10.23 23.48
CA LEU A 171 -1.16 -9.92 22.78
C LEU A 171 -0.80 -11.09 21.86
N ALA A 172 -1.11 -10.96 20.58
CA ALA A 172 -0.92 -12.03 19.61
C ALA A 172 0.51 -12.13 19.08
N GLY A 173 1.23 -10.99 19.00
CA GLY A 173 2.56 -11.00 18.43
C GLY A 173 3.20 -9.63 18.28
N VAL A 174 4.19 -9.57 17.40
CA VAL A 174 4.91 -8.35 17.02
C VAL A 174 4.69 -8.02 15.55
N TYR A 175 4.75 -6.73 15.24
CA TYR A 175 4.53 -6.18 13.92
C TYR A 175 5.64 -5.15 13.60
N GLY A 176 6.23 -5.23 12.42
CA GLY A 176 7.21 -4.26 11.95
C GLY A 176 7.04 -3.96 10.48
N HIS A 177 7.29 -2.71 10.10
CA HIS A 177 7.18 -2.26 8.71
C HIS A 177 8.48 -1.58 8.29
N GLU A 178 9.09 -2.12 7.27
CA GLU A 178 10.39 -1.74 6.75
C GLU A 178 10.33 -0.40 6.00
N HIS A 179 11.32 0.46 6.24
CA HIS A 179 11.45 1.74 5.55
C HIS A 179 12.92 2.10 5.31
N GLY A 180 13.17 2.82 4.21
CA GLY A 180 14.46 3.47 3.98
C GLY A 180 15.54 2.55 3.41
N ALA A 181 15.18 1.53 2.64
CA ALA A 181 16.13 0.75 1.87
C ALA A 181 16.75 1.59 0.74
N GLU A 182 18.05 1.44 0.50
CA GLU A 182 18.67 1.95 -0.73
C GLU A 182 18.12 1.19 -1.94
N ASN A 183 17.93 1.91 -3.06
CA ASN A 183 17.44 1.32 -4.30
C ASN A 183 18.54 0.54 -5.05
N THR A 184 19.11 -0.44 -4.36
CA THR A 184 20.05 -1.40 -4.91
C THR A 184 19.67 -2.80 -4.42
N GLU A 185 20.05 -3.82 -5.15
CA GLU A 185 19.80 -5.20 -4.74
C GLU A 185 20.39 -5.49 -3.36
N GLU A 186 21.60 -5.00 -3.11
CA GLU A 186 22.30 -5.13 -1.83
C GLU A 186 21.59 -4.35 -0.72
N GLY A 187 21.18 -3.10 -0.98
CA GLY A 187 20.45 -2.27 0.00
C GLY A 187 19.12 -2.88 0.41
N LEU A 188 18.34 -3.38 -0.56
CA LEU A 188 17.06 -4.06 -0.31
C LEU A 188 17.25 -5.36 0.48
N SER A 189 18.25 -6.15 0.10
CA SER A 189 18.59 -7.40 0.79
C SER A 189 19.06 -7.14 2.22
N SER A 190 19.95 -6.17 2.41
CA SER A 190 20.47 -5.79 3.73
C SER A 190 19.35 -5.29 4.64
N LYS A 191 18.48 -4.43 4.12
CA LYS A 191 17.35 -3.89 4.90
C LYS A 191 16.35 -4.98 5.28
N ALA A 192 15.99 -5.87 4.36
CA ALA A 192 15.13 -7.01 4.66
C ALA A 192 15.72 -7.90 5.76
N PHE A 193 17.02 -8.14 5.72
CA PHE A 193 17.72 -8.94 6.72
C PHE A 193 17.76 -8.26 8.10
N GLU A 194 18.06 -6.96 8.12
CA GLU A 194 18.11 -6.16 9.35
C GLU A 194 16.75 -6.16 10.06
N ASP A 195 15.67 -5.84 9.33
CA ASP A 195 14.32 -5.73 9.91
C ASP A 195 13.80 -7.07 10.39
N ALA A 196 14.02 -8.14 9.62
CA ALA A 196 13.70 -9.51 10.04
C ALA A 196 14.47 -9.90 11.31
N THR A 197 15.75 -9.53 11.40
CA THR A 197 16.58 -9.79 12.60
C THR A 197 16.01 -9.06 13.83
N ILE A 198 15.71 -7.77 13.70
CA ILE A 198 15.15 -6.96 14.80
C ILE A 198 13.86 -7.58 15.33
N LEU A 199 12.94 -7.97 14.43
CA LEU A 199 11.65 -8.53 14.82
C LEU A 199 11.77 -9.92 15.43
N CYS A 200 12.58 -10.80 14.86
CA CYS A 200 12.79 -12.15 15.40
C CYS A 200 13.51 -12.12 16.74
N ASP A 201 14.55 -11.28 16.91
CA ASP A 201 15.24 -11.13 18.18
C ASP A 201 14.30 -10.57 19.26
N THR A 202 13.47 -9.58 18.90
CA THR A 202 12.46 -9.03 19.81
C THR A 202 11.43 -10.08 20.19
N ALA A 203 10.93 -10.87 19.24
CA ALA A 203 9.98 -11.94 19.50
C ALA A 203 10.58 -13.01 20.45
N ARG A 204 11.84 -13.40 20.22
CA ARG A 204 12.57 -14.32 21.12
C ARG A 204 12.73 -13.76 22.53
N ALA A 205 13.09 -12.47 22.65
CA ALA A 205 13.24 -11.82 23.94
C ALA A 205 11.90 -11.77 24.71
N ILE A 206 10.80 -11.44 24.04
CA ILE A 206 9.45 -11.43 24.62
C ILE A 206 9.07 -12.84 25.12
N ARG A 207 9.27 -13.87 24.29
CA ARG A 207 9.00 -15.26 24.66
C ARG A 207 9.87 -15.74 25.84
N SER A 208 11.15 -15.35 25.86
CA SER A 208 12.08 -15.67 26.93
C SER A 208 11.70 -15.01 28.27
N ALA A 209 10.98 -13.91 28.24
CA ALA A 209 10.41 -13.25 29.42
C ALA A 209 9.08 -13.90 29.89
N GLY A 210 8.66 -15.00 29.28
CA GLY A 210 7.45 -15.74 29.65
C GLY A 210 6.16 -15.22 29.01
N VAL A 211 6.24 -14.32 28.02
CA VAL A 211 5.09 -13.81 27.28
C VAL A 211 4.89 -14.66 26.03
N ALA A 212 3.77 -15.36 25.95
CA ALA A 212 3.42 -16.15 24.77
C ALA A 212 2.97 -15.22 23.64
N ILE A 213 3.62 -15.35 22.49
CA ILE A 213 3.23 -14.70 21.22
C ILE A 213 3.47 -15.69 20.08
N ASP A 214 2.52 -15.78 19.16
CA ASP A 214 2.57 -16.70 18.04
C ASP A 214 2.77 -16.01 16.68
N HIS A 215 2.56 -14.69 16.63
CA HIS A 215 2.54 -13.93 15.39
C HIS A 215 3.75 -13.00 15.27
N VAL A 216 4.45 -13.08 14.14
CA VAL A 216 5.53 -12.16 13.76
C VAL A 216 5.24 -11.73 12.33
N SER A 217 4.76 -10.50 12.19
CA SER A 217 4.38 -9.92 10.90
C SER A 217 5.40 -8.87 10.45
N VAL A 218 5.94 -9.05 9.27
CA VAL A 218 6.97 -8.18 8.71
C VAL A 218 6.64 -7.84 7.26
N GLY A 219 7.03 -6.67 6.81
CA GLY A 219 6.95 -6.43 5.41
C GLY A 219 7.00 -4.98 4.99
N ALA A 220 7.41 -4.85 3.78
CA ALA A 220 7.22 -3.70 2.92
C ALA A 220 7.31 -4.17 1.47
N SER A 221 6.71 -3.41 0.57
CA SER A 221 6.71 -3.76 -0.85
C SER A 221 8.11 -3.87 -1.46
N PRO A 222 9.11 -3.02 -1.13
CA PRO A 222 10.43 -3.14 -1.73
C PRO A 222 11.20 -4.39 -1.32
N THR A 223 11.00 -4.88 -0.10
CA THR A 223 11.86 -5.87 0.57
C THR A 223 11.26 -7.26 0.67
N PHE A 224 9.93 -7.44 0.46
CA PHE A 224 9.23 -8.70 0.72
C PHE A 224 9.83 -9.92 -0.02
N ARG A 225 10.36 -9.73 -1.24
CA ARG A 225 10.99 -10.81 -2.00
C ARG A 225 12.25 -11.33 -1.31
N TRP A 226 13.03 -10.41 -0.73
CA TRP A 226 14.23 -10.76 0.03
C TRP A 226 13.87 -11.43 1.35
N THR A 227 12.87 -10.91 2.05
CA THR A 227 12.34 -11.53 3.27
C THR A 227 11.90 -12.97 3.01
N CYS A 228 11.07 -13.21 1.99
CA CYS A 228 10.64 -14.56 1.61
C CYS A 228 11.83 -15.47 1.23
N ARG A 229 12.81 -14.94 0.49
CA ARG A 229 14.01 -15.69 0.16
C ARG A 229 14.77 -16.13 1.40
N PHE A 230 14.98 -15.24 2.37
CA PHE A 230 15.68 -15.58 3.60
C PHE A 230 14.92 -16.62 4.43
N ILE A 231 13.60 -16.54 4.50
CA ILE A 231 12.78 -17.53 5.19
C ILE A 231 12.91 -18.90 4.48
N LYS A 232 12.83 -18.93 3.16
CA LYS A 232 13.01 -20.14 2.35
C LYS A 232 14.42 -20.78 2.51
N GLU A 233 15.42 -19.95 2.77
CA GLU A 233 16.79 -20.39 3.11
C GLU A 233 16.92 -20.92 4.56
N GLY A 234 15.82 -20.99 5.33
CA GLY A 234 15.80 -21.44 6.73
C GLY A 234 16.22 -20.39 7.75
N LYS A 235 16.33 -19.13 7.34
CA LYS A 235 16.54 -17.98 8.22
C LYS A 235 15.19 -17.48 8.73
N PHE A 236 15.19 -16.88 9.92
CA PHE A 236 14.00 -16.24 10.50
C PHE A 236 12.74 -17.13 10.60
N PRO A 237 12.85 -18.33 11.21
CA PRO A 237 11.72 -19.25 11.34
C PRO A 237 10.59 -18.71 12.23
N GLU A 238 10.80 -17.61 12.94
CA GLU A 238 9.81 -16.94 13.75
C GLU A 238 8.77 -16.16 12.94
N ILE A 239 9.12 -15.74 11.71
CA ILE A 239 8.21 -14.96 10.86
C ILE A 239 7.06 -15.84 10.40
N THR A 240 5.84 -15.40 10.66
CA THR A 240 4.61 -16.12 10.32
C THR A 240 3.83 -15.47 9.19
N GLU A 241 4.02 -14.18 8.97
CA GLU A 241 3.24 -13.39 8.02
C GLU A 241 4.08 -12.28 7.37
N ILE A 242 3.79 -12.01 6.10
CA ILE A 242 4.28 -10.82 5.40
C ILE A 242 3.10 -9.94 4.96
N HIS A 243 3.30 -8.58 4.96
CA HIS A 243 2.24 -7.62 4.64
C HIS A 243 2.63 -6.54 3.60
N PRO A 244 3.16 -6.92 2.42
CA PRO A 244 3.46 -5.96 1.35
C PRO A 244 2.16 -5.35 0.77
N GLY A 245 2.24 -4.15 0.21
CA GLY A 245 1.07 -3.44 -0.32
C GLY A 245 1.24 -2.90 -1.73
N ASN A 246 2.11 -1.90 -1.95
CA ASN A 246 2.22 -1.18 -3.22
C ASN A 246 2.66 -2.05 -4.41
N CYS A 247 3.31 -3.18 -4.15
CA CYS A 247 3.75 -4.11 -5.19
C CYS A 247 2.60 -4.70 -6.03
N VAL A 248 1.36 -4.67 -5.55
CA VAL A 248 0.19 -5.14 -6.31
C VAL A 248 -0.19 -4.19 -7.45
N ILE A 249 0.05 -2.89 -7.27
CA ILE A 249 -0.30 -1.84 -8.24
C ILE A 249 0.96 -1.31 -8.94
N GLY A 250 1.99 -0.96 -8.16
CA GLY A 250 3.18 -0.29 -8.66
C GLY A 250 2.95 1.17 -9.05
N ASP A 251 3.98 1.97 -8.92
CA ASP A 251 4.06 3.36 -9.36
C ASP A 251 5.51 3.81 -9.48
N ILE A 252 5.75 5.04 -9.92
CA ILE A 252 7.12 5.56 -10.05
C ILE A 252 7.83 5.58 -8.70
N GLY A 253 7.15 5.99 -7.61
CA GLY A 253 7.73 6.02 -6.27
C GLY A 253 8.18 4.64 -5.79
N TYR A 254 7.39 3.60 -6.09
CA TYR A 254 7.76 2.23 -5.77
C TYR A 254 8.95 1.73 -6.61
N MET A 255 8.99 2.07 -7.90
CA MET A 255 10.14 1.76 -8.76
C MET A 255 11.44 2.39 -8.23
N MET A 256 11.36 3.64 -7.75
CA MET A 256 12.51 4.36 -7.18
C MET A 256 13.03 3.74 -5.88
N ASN A 257 12.17 3.08 -5.14
CA ASN A 257 12.52 2.36 -3.91
C ASN A 257 12.94 0.91 -4.17
N GLY A 258 13.27 0.54 -5.43
CA GLY A 258 13.76 -0.78 -5.80
C GLY A 258 12.68 -1.87 -5.89
N GLY A 259 11.42 -1.48 -5.86
CA GLY A 259 10.32 -2.42 -5.75
C GLY A 259 9.99 -3.16 -7.03
N ASN A 260 9.76 -2.46 -8.12
CA ASN A 260 9.27 -3.04 -9.37
C ASN A 260 9.94 -2.42 -10.60
N ARG A 261 9.82 -3.13 -11.71
CA ARG A 261 10.10 -2.56 -13.03
C ARG A 261 8.87 -1.78 -13.50
N ARG A 262 9.07 -0.83 -14.40
CA ARG A 262 7.99 -0.02 -14.99
C ARG A 262 6.89 -0.90 -15.61
N GLU A 263 7.27 -2.00 -16.19
CA GLU A 263 6.40 -2.97 -16.87
C GLU A 263 5.41 -3.66 -15.92
N SER A 264 5.61 -3.55 -14.60
CA SER A 264 4.70 -4.11 -13.59
C SER A 264 3.79 -3.07 -12.95
N CYS A 265 3.84 -1.79 -13.37
CA CYS A 265 2.90 -0.78 -12.89
C CYS A 265 1.53 -0.99 -13.56
N ALA A 266 0.58 -1.51 -12.79
CA ALA A 266 -0.75 -1.85 -13.28
C ALA A 266 -1.69 -0.63 -13.40
N VAL A 267 -1.33 0.52 -12.81
CA VAL A 267 -2.17 1.73 -12.85
C VAL A 267 -1.56 2.78 -13.76
N THR A 268 -2.42 3.33 -14.64
CA THR A 268 -2.12 4.51 -15.44
C THR A 268 -3.27 5.52 -15.37
N VAL A 269 -2.97 6.77 -15.63
CA VAL A 269 -3.95 7.83 -15.88
C VAL A 269 -4.08 8.01 -17.39
N LEU A 270 -5.27 7.78 -17.91
CA LEU A 270 -5.62 8.11 -19.29
C LEU A 270 -6.03 9.58 -19.35
N THR A 271 -5.40 10.34 -20.23
CA THR A 271 -5.62 11.79 -20.42
C THR A 271 -5.63 12.14 -21.91
N SER A 272 -6.22 13.27 -22.27
CA SER A 272 -6.26 13.76 -23.63
C SER A 272 -5.53 15.09 -23.78
N VAL A 273 -4.91 15.29 -24.92
CA VAL A 273 -4.31 16.57 -25.31
C VAL A 273 -5.41 17.55 -25.65
N MET A 274 -5.58 18.60 -24.84
CA MET A 274 -6.61 19.62 -25.07
C MET A 274 -6.09 20.90 -25.75
N SER A 275 -4.76 21.07 -25.84
CA SER A 275 -4.17 22.18 -26.58
C SER A 275 -2.75 21.88 -27.02
N VAL A 276 -2.42 22.30 -28.27
CA VAL A 276 -1.08 22.22 -28.88
C VAL A 276 -0.65 23.58 -29.42
N SER A 277 -1.19 24.67 -28.88
CA SER A 277 -0.95 26.03 -29.35
C SER A 277 0.43 26.56 -28.99
N HIS A 278 1.22 25.86 -28.21
CA HIS A 278 2.53 26.28 -27.75
C HIS A 278 3.64 25.37 -28.29
N ASP A 279 4.77 25.96 -28.70
CA ASP A 279 5.88 25.19 -29.28
C ASP A 279 6.66 24.35 -28.28
N ALA A 280 6.73 24.76 -27.00
CA ALA A 280 7.53 24.09 -25.99
C ALA A 280 6.75 22.94 -25.27
N TYR A 281 5.41 22.98 -25.26
CA TYR A 281 4.58 22.03 -24.54
C TYR A 281 3.19 21.90 -25.16
N ALA A 282 2.54 20.78 -24.84
CA ALA A 282 1.10 20.61 -25.01
C ALA A 282 0.41 20.69 -23.65
N VAL A 283 -0.91 20.89 -23.65
CA VAL A 283 -1.74 20.92 -22.44
C VAL A 283 -2.65 19.71 -22.42
N LEU A 284 -2.68 19.02 -21.26
CA LEU A 284 -3.54 17.87 -21.01
C LEU A 284 -4.74 18.27 -20.15
N ASP A 285 -5.81 17.49 -20.21
CA ASP A 285 -7.04 17.64 -19.43
C ASP A 285 -6.96 17.04 -18.00
N ALA A 286 -5.77 16.64 -17.57
CA ALA A 286 -5.49 16.06 -16.26
C ALA A 286 -4.55 16.96 -15.45
N GLY A 287 -4.93 17.34 -14.25
CA GLY A 287 -4.18 18.23 -13.36
C GLY A 287 -3.99 17.66 -11.96
N ILE A 288 -3.84 18.54 -10.95
CA ILE A 288 -3.67 18.17 -9.53
C ILE A 288 -4.86 17.32 -9.04
N LYS A 289 -6.07 17.63 -9.48
CA LYS A 289 -7.28 16.87 -9.10
C LYS A 289 -7.30 15.45 -9.67
N THR A 290 -6.42 15.15 -10.63
CA THR A 290 -6.26 13.82 -11.22
C THR A 290 -5.03 13.10 -10.66
N PHE A 291 -3.86 13.78 -10.59
CA PHE A 291 -2.58 13.17 -10.22
C PHE A 291 -2.23 13.32 -8.73
N GLY A 292 -2.89 14.22 -8.00
CA GLY A 292 -2.34 14.72 -6.75
C GLY A 292 -1.14 15.64 -7.00
N ALA A 293 -0.47 16.07 -5.93
CA ALA A 293 0.65 17.01 -6.00
C ALA A 293 2.01 16.37 -5.68
N ASP A 294 2.12 15.05 -5.73
CA ASP A 294 3.36 14.35 -5.44
C ASP A 294 4.34 14.42 -6.62
N SER A 295 5.31 15.28 -6.48
CA SER A 295 6.40 15.45 -7.45
C SER A 295 7.65 14.61 -7.13
N LEU A 296 7.60 13.74 -6.12
CA LEU A 296 8.74 12.98 -5.60
C LEU A 296 9.94 13.86 -5.13
N ILE A 297 9.70 15.15 -4.88
CA ILE A 297 10.73 16.08 -4.39
C ILE A 297 11.36 15.61 -3.05
N ALA A 298 10.62 14.84 -2.27
CA ALA A 298 11.11 14.27 -1.01
C ALA A 298 12.21 13.21 -1.21
N THR A 299 12.33 12.65 -2.40
CA THR A 299 13.40 11.71 -2.78
C THR A 299 14.55 12.48 -3.43
N ARG A 300 15.34 13.18 -2.59
CA ARG A 300 16.40 14.12 -3.00
C ARG A 300 17.48 13.55 -3.90
N ASP A 301 17.56 12.23 -4.07
CA ASP A 301 18.62 11.52 -4.79
C ASP A 301 18.17 10.97 -6.16
N ALA A 302 17.11 11.51 -6.75
CA ALA A 302 16.61 11.06 -8.03
C ALA A 302 16.77 12.11 -9.14
N PRO A 303 18.00 12.31 -9.68
CA PRO A 303 18.28 13.29 -10.73
C PRO A 303 17.43 13.06 -11.99
N ASN A 304 16.95 11.84 -12.22
CA ASN A 304 16.13 11.50 -13.39
C ASN A 304 14.69 12.01 -13.32
N PHE A 305 14.27 12.60 -12.18
CA PHE A 305 12.92 13.16 -11.98
C PHE A 305 12.89 14.69 -12.06
N PHE A 306 14.02 15.30 -12.45
CA PHE A 306 14.11 16.72 -12.76
C PHE A 306 14.64 16.90 -14.17
N TRP A 307 14.00 17.77 -14.90
CA TRP A 307 14.45 18.24 -16.21
C TRP A 307 14.38 19.76 -16.24
N GLU A 308 15.51 20.43 -16.52
CA GLU A 308 15.61 21.90 -16.48
C GLU A 308 15.06 22.53 -15.19
N GLY A 309 15.27 21.87 -14.05
CA GLY A 309 14.76 22.32 -12.74
C GLY A 309 13.28 22.06 -12.48
N MET A 310 12.57 21.45 -13.42
CA MET A 310 11.17 21.07 -13.25
C MET A 310 11.04 19.65 -12.73
N PRO A 311 10.28 19.41 -11.64
CA PRO A 311 9.99 18.06 -11.19
C PRO A 311 9.07 17.33 -12.18
N SER A 312 9.11 15.99 -12.18
CA SER A 312 8.13 15.15 -12.87
C SER A 312 6.93 14.86 -11.99
N TYR A 313 5.75 14.73 -12.60
CA TYR A 313 4.52 14.29 -11.93
C TYR A 313 4.00 12.94 -12.44
N GLY A 314 4.75 12.29 -13.32
CA GLY A 314 4.44 10.99 -13.88
C GLY A 314 5.29 10.72 -15.12
N SER A 315 5.19 9.49 -15.63
CA SER A 315 5.94 9.05 -16.81
C SER A 315 4.99 8.56 -17.89
N VAL A 316 5.07 9.16 -19.08
CA VAL A 316 4.24 8.79 -20.24
C VAL A 316 4.66 7.43 -20.77
N GLN A 317 3.72 6.52 -20.97
CA GLN A 317 4.00 5.21 -21.55
C GLN A 317 4.48 5.35 -22.99
N GLY A 318 5.57 4.66 -23.33
CA GLY A 318 6.14 4.64 -24.68
C GLY A 318 6.74 5.97 -25.18
N ARG A 319 6.74 7.05 -24.37
CA ARG A 319 7.17 8.39 -24.77
C ARG A 319 8.12 9.02 -23.76
N SER A 320 9.36 8.57 -23.73
CA SER A 320 10.41 9.12 -22.85
C SER A 320 10.86 10.54 -23.23
N ASP A 321 10.46 11.00 -24.41
CA ASP A 321 10.67 12.36 -24.92
C ASP A 321 9.64 13.39 -24.42
N LEU A 322 8.67 12.96 -23.60
CA LEU A 322 7.65 13.81 -22.99
C LEU A 322 7.90 13.94 -21.49
N TRP A 323 7.68 15.15 -20.96
CA TRP A 323 7.89 15.48 -19.55
C TRP A 323 6.68 16.16 -18.92
N LEU A 324 6.00 15.49 -18.01
CA LEU A 324 4.89 16.08 -17.26
C LEU A 324 5.45 16.95 -16.13
N GLY A 325 5.72 18.23 -16.44
CA GLY A 325 6.51 19.11 -15.57
C GLY A 325 5.72 20.12 -14.76
N ARG A 326 4.44 20.34 -15.07
CA ARG A 326 3.60 21.33 -14.38
C ARG A 326 2.16 20.89 -14.32
N LEU A 327 1.58 20.95 -13.11
CA LEU A 327 0.16 20.72 -12.88
C LEU A 327 -0.55 22.02 -12.49
N ASN A 328 -1.70 22.29 -13.11
CA ASN A 328 -2.73 23.20 -12.65
C ASN A 328 -3.86 22.38 -12.01
N ALA A 329 -4.95 23.02 -11.58
CA ALA A 329 -6.08 22.32 -10.95
C ALA A 329 -6.67 21.22 -11.85
N GLU A 330 -7.04 21.59 -13.08
CA GLU A 330 -7.76 20.73 -14.04
C GLU A 330 -6.90 20.28 -15.24
N GLY A 331 -5.77 20.92 -15.47
CA GLY A 331 -4.91 20.64 -16.61
C GLY A 331 -3.44 20.60 -16.24
N SER A 332 -2.61 20.13 -17.16
CA SER A 332 -1.16 20.08 -16.99
C SER A 332 -0.41 20.42 -18.26
N CYS A 333 0.85 20.87 -18.11
CA CYS A 333 1.76 21.08 -19.22
C CYS A 333 2.67 19.85 -19.35
N ILE A 334 2.64 19.28 -20.56
CA ILE A 334 3.56 18.22 -20.97
C ILE A 334 4.57 18.80 -21.96
N TYR A 335 5.83 18.81 -21.57
CA TYR A 335 6.91 19.43 -22.31
C TYR A 335 7.58 18.44 -23.28
N TYR A 336 8.04 18.93 -24.41
CA TYR A 336 8.82 18.16 -25.38
C TYR A 336 10.28 18.14 -24.98
N ARG A 337 10.82 16.96 -24.75
CA ARG A 337 12.20 16.73 -24.35
C ARG A 337 12.91 15.89 -25.41
N GLY A 338 13.64 16.56 -26.31
CA GLY A 338 14.35 15.89 -27.39
C GLY A 338 13.61 15.92 -28.74
N SER A 339 13.92 14.96 -29.63
CA SER A 339 13.49 14.96 -31.04
C SER A 339 12.25 14.10 -31.32
N GLY A 340 11.45 13.77 -30.33
CA GLY A 340 10.21 13.01 -30.50
C GLY A 340 9.14 13.76 -31.30
N GLY A 341 8.16 13.04 -31.81
CA GLY A 341 7.06 13.62 -32.54
C GLY A 341 6.18 14.55 -31.70
N ARG A 342 5.67 15.64 -32.31
CA ARG A 342 4.69 16.54 -31.68
C ARG A 342 3.37 15.80 -31.41
N LEU A 343 2.75 16.13 -30.29
CA LEU A 343 1.41 15.67 -29.95
C LEU A 343 0.36 16.35 -30.82
N SER A 344 -0.73 15.66 -31.08
CA SER A 344 -1.89 16.15 -31.81
C SER A 344 -3.04 16.49 -30.85
N LEU A 345 -3.91 17.42 -31.27
CA LEU A 345 -5.13 17.73 -30.52
C LEU A 345 -6.02 16.49 -30.41
N GLY A 346 -6.45 16.16 -29.18
CA GLY A 346 -7.25 14.98 -28.90
C GLY A 346 -6.45 13.68 -28.79
N GLU A 347 -5.12 13.72 -28.98
CA GLU A 347 -4.27 12.54 -28.78
C GLU A 347 -4.36 12.07 -27.32
N ARG A 348 -4.42 10.77 -27.12
CA ARG A 348 -4.55 10.17 -25.80
C ARG A 348 -3.21 9.65 -25.28
N LEU A 349 -2.96 9.88 -24.03
CA LEU A 349 -1.73 9.46 -23.36
C LEU A 349 -2.08 8.67 -22.11
N GLU A 350 -1.33 7.61 -21.87
CA GLU A 350 -1.32 6.90 -20.61
C GLU A 350 -0.10 7.31 -19.79
N ILE A 351 -0.33 7.69 -18.55
CA ILE A 351 0.71 8.21 -17.67
C ILE A 351 0.78 7.36 -16.42
N VAL A 352 1.92 6.72 -16.16
CA VAL A 352 2.21 6.06 -14.88
C VAL A 352 2.42 7.16 -13.84
N PRO A 353 1.61 7.21 -12.77
CA PRO A 353 1.71 8.27 -11.77
C PRO A 353 2.93 8.10 -10.87
N ASN A 354 3.37 9.20 -10.26
CA ASN A 354 4.39 9.15 -9.23
C ASN A 354 3.95 8.38 -7.99
N ASN A 355 2.66 8.51 -7.62
CA ASN A 355 2.09 7.91 -6.42
C ASN A 355 0.68 7.39 -6.71
N ALA A 356 0.56 6.09 -6.96
CA ALA A 356 -0.71 5.45 -7.22
C ALA A 356 -1.69 5.56 -6.04
N THR A 357 -1.19 5.56 -4.80
CA THR A 357 -2.04 5.69 -3.61
C THR A 357 -2.80 7.02 -3.61
N LEU A 358 -2.13 8.13 -3.95
CA LEU A 358 -2.79 9.44 -4.04
C LEU A 358 -3.78 9.48 -5.20
N VAL A 359 -3.37 9.02 -6.38
CA VAL A 359 -4.23 9.00 -7.58
C VAL A 359 -5.50 8.21 -7.29
N ILE A 360 -5.38 6.99 -6.79
CA ILE A 360 -6.54 6.14 -6.49
C ILE A 360 -7.44 6.80 -5.43
N ASN A 361 -6.86 7.37 -4.38
CA ASN A 361 -7.63 7.99 -3.29
C ASN A 361 -8.50 9.17 -3.73
N ILE A 362 -8.11 9.89 -4.79
CA ILE A 362 -8.89 11.04 -5.29
C ILE A 362 -9.92 10.66 -6.36
N HIS A 363 -9.92 9.42 -6.84
CA HIS A 363 -10.88 8.91 -7.81
C HIS A 363 -11.93 7.99 -7.17
N GLU A 364 -13.16 8.03 -7.68
CA GLU A 364 -14.24 7.13 -7.19
C GLU A 364 -14.13 5.73 -7.76
N LYS A 365 -13.61 5.64 -8.99
CA LYS A 365 -13.60 4.41 -9.78
C LYS A 365 -12.30 4.26 -10.54
N LEU A 366 -11.93 3.00 -10.73
CA LEU A 366 -10.90 2.57 -11.67
C LEU A 366 -11.59 1.79 -12.79
N TYR A 367 -11.01 1.84 -13.97
CA TYR A 367 -11.45 1.04 -15.10
C TYR A 367 -10.49 -0.12 -15.31
N GLY A 368 -10.94 -1.34 -14.97
CA GLY A 368 -10.19 -2.56 -15.19
C GLY A 368 -10.16 -2.93 -16.66
N VAL A 369 -8.97 -2.94 -17.26
CA VAL A 369 -8.75 -3.14 -18.70
C VAL A 369 -7.97 -4.43 -18.93
N ARG A 370 -8.40 -5.22 -19.93
CA ARG A 370 -7.68 -6.38 -20.42
C ARG A 370 -7.72 -6.40 -21.95
N GLY A 371 -6.57 -6.55 -22.60
CA GLY A 371 -6.47 -6.57 -24.07
C GLY A 371 -7.13 -5.35 -24.74
N GLY A 372 -7.02 -4.18 -24.13
CA GLY A 372 -7.62 -2.93 -24.66
C GLY A 372 -9.13 -2.77 -24.40
N ILE A 373 -9.76 -3.69 -23.69
CA ILE A 373 -11.21 -3.70 -23.41
C ILE A 373 -11.47 -3.44 -21.93
N VAL A 374 -12.40 -2.56 -21.60
CA VAL A 374 -12.90 -2.37 -20.24
C VAL A 374 -13.74 -3.58 -19.85
N GLU A 375 -13.27 -4.36 -18.89
CA GLU A 375 -13.98 -5.52 -18.35
C GLU A 375 -14.76 -5.19 -17.08
N GLN A 376 -14.28 -4.22 -16.30
CA GLN A 376 -14.81 -3.94 -14.97
C GLN A 376 -14.68 -2.46 -14.60
N MET A 377 -15.75 -1.89 -14.05
CA MET A 377 -15.65 -0.68 -13.22
C MET A 377 -15.44 -1.11 -11.78
N ILE A 378 -14.41 -0.56 -11.13
CA ILE A 378 -13.94 -0.96 -9.82
C ILE A 378 -14.08 0.22 -8.86
N ASP A 379 -14.90 0.08 -7.85
CA ASP A 379 -15.10 1.13 -6.85
C ASP A 379 -13.89 1.23 -5.91
N VAL A 380 -13.50 2.45 -5.57
CA VAL A 380 -12.50 2.74 -4.54
C VAL A 380 -13.22 2.83 -3.19
N THR A 381 -13.45 1.68 -2.58
CA THR A 381 -14.28 1.47 -1.38
C THR A 381 -13.82 2.30 -0.17
N GLY A 382 -12.51 2.44 0.01
CA GLY A 382 -11.90 3.15 1.13
C GLY A 382 -11.62 4.63 0.88
N ARG A 383 -12.13 5.20 -0.22
CA ARG A 383 -11.93 6.61 -0.56
C ARG A 383 -12.65 7.54 0.42
N GLY A 384 -11.96 8.58 0.86
CA GLY A 384 -12.56 9.66 1.66
C GLY A 384 -12.97 9.27 3.08
N VAL A 385 -12.75 8.03 3.52
CA VAL A 385 -13.18 7.58 4.87
C VAL A 385 -12.25 8.03 5.99
N GLY A 386 -11.10 8.60 5.69
CA GLY A 386 -10.10 9.07 6.68
C GLY A 386 -9.91 10.58 6.68
N SER A 387 -10.82 11.33 6.08
CA SER A 387 -10.79 12.81 6.02
C SER A 387 -11.75 13.43 7.02
#